data_12b3f47a600399ffe4e2fadb80960e76
#
_entry.id   12b3f47a600399ffe4e2fadb80960e76
#
_cell.length_a   1.000
_cell.length_b   1.000
_cell.length_c   1.000
_cell.angle_alpha   90.00
_cell.angle_beta   90.00
_cell.angle_gamma   90.00
#
_symmetry.space_group_name_H-M   'P 1'
#
loop_
_entity.id
_entity.type
_entity.pdbx_description
1 polymer ?
#
loop_
_entity_poly.entity_id
_entity_poly.type
_entity_poly.pdbx_seq_one_letter_code
_entity_poly.pdbx_strand_id
1 'polypeptide(L)'
;MLSYQANKEWLHKLMDLLEAHFGPDVEFVLHDLTLDYEHTIVDIRNGHITGREIGGTGDILGLEYIRNASEDNGTYYNFIEYTKEGKTLRSSTLFLRDEDGNPSVCIAINEDITKSLELERYLHSRNRVNTDQPNEDKYRGDVNDMLQHLMDQAQLMVGKNSAHMTKEDKLRYLEFLDRHGAFLITYSNAQVCKACLLYT
;
A
#
# COMPACT_ATOMS: atom_id res chain seq x y z
N MET A 1 6.52 37.59 -3.99
CA MET A 1 7.58 37.20 -4.97
C MET A 1 8.06 35.78 -4.61
N LEU A 2 7.76 34.80 -5.41
CA LEU A 2 8.21 33.42 -5.20
C LEU A 2 9.60 33.24 -5.84
N SER A 3 10.65 33.66 -5.14
CA SER A 3 12.05 33.40 -5.50
C SER A 3 12.74 32.73 -4.30
N TYR A 4 13.79 31.95 -4.56
CA TYR A 4 14.58 31.36 -3.48
C TYR A 4 15.15 32.44 -2.56
N GLN A 5 15.74 33.49 -3.12
CA GLN A 5 16.38 34.54 -2.33
C GLN A 5 15.42 35.29 -1.39
N ALA A 6 14.20 35.57 -1.86
CA ALA A 6 13.18 36.25 -1.04
C ALA A 6 12.58 35.34 0.07
N ASN A 7 12.64 34.02 -0.10
CA ASN A 7 11.99 33.03 0.79
C ASN A 7 13.02 32.10 1.47
N LYS A 8 14.30 32.36 1.35
CA LYS A 8 15.38 31.47 1.78
C LYS A 8 15.21 30.94 3.20
N GLU A 9 15.01 31.86 4.16
CA GLU A 9 14.88 31.48 5.59
C GLU A 9 13.68 30.57 5.84
N TRP A 10 12.55 30.86 5.22
CA TRP A 10 11.35 30.06 5.34
C TRP A 10 11.51 28.68 4.69
N LEU A 11 12.10 28.64 3.48
CA LEU A 11 12.31 27.38 2.75
C LEU A 11 13.25 26.44 3.51
N HIS A 12 14.36 26.97 4.08
CA HIS A 12 15.26 26.15 4.90
C HIS A 12 14.56 25.62 6.17
N LYS A 13 13.72 26.41 6.85
CA LYS A 13 12.94 25.94 7.98
C LYS A 13 11.93 24.84 7.59
N LEU A 14 11.35 24.93 6.39
CA LEU A 14 10.50 23.88 5.84
C LEU A 14 11.31 22.60 5.62
N MET A 15 12.53 22.70 5.07
CA MET A 15 13.42 21.55 4.87
C MET A 15 13.78 20.88 6.21
N ASP A 16 14.10 21.68 7.25
CA ASP A 16 14.37 21.16 8.61
C ASP A 16 13.16 20.43 9.20
N LEU A 17 11.96 20.97 9.02
CA LEU A 17 10.72 20.34 9.48
C LEU A 17 10.48 19.00 8.79
N LEU A 18 10.64 18.95 7.48
CA LEU A 18 10.43 17.75 6.67
C LEU A 18 11.45 16.66 7.05
N GLU A 19 12.74 17.00 7.16
CA GLU A 19 13.78 16.06 7.60
C GLU A 19 13.48 15.49 9.00
N ALA A 20 13.15 16.35 9.95
CA ALA A 20 12.85 15.93 11.33
C ALA A 20 11.62 15.03 11.42
N HIS A 21 10.63 15.24 10.55
CA HIS A 21 9.36 14.47 10.56
C HIS A 21 9.49 13.11 9.88
N PHE A 22 10.13 13.07 8.70
CA PHE A 22 10.19 11.87 7.86
C PHE A 22 11.41 10.99 8.11
N GLY A 23 12.46 11.54 8.75
CA GLY A 23 13.67 10.81 9.09
C GLY A 23 14.61 10.54 7.91
N PRO A 24 15.55 9.58 8.06
CA PRO A 24 16.70 9.46 7.17
C PRO A 24 16.42 8.74 5.83
N ASP A 25 15.26 8.09 5.68
CA ASP A 25 14.92 7.33 4.47
C ASP A 25 14.22 8.21 3.41
N VAL A 26 14.08 9.52 3.67
CA VAL A 26 13.45 10.48 2.75
C VAL A 26 14.41 11.65 2.49
N GLU A 27 14.78 11.83 1.23
CA GLU A 27 15.57 12.95 0.76
C GLU A 27 14.68 14.13 0.38
N PHE A 28 15.09 15.33 0.76
CA PHE A 28 14.45 16.58 0.36
C PHE A 28 15.47 17.44 -0.36
N VAL A 29 15.13 17.89 -1.56
CA VAL A 29 16.01 18.73 -2.39
C VAL A 29 15.32 20.04 -2.70
N LEU A 30 16.03 21.14 -2.50
CA LEU A 30 15.59 22.49 -2.84
C LEU A 30 16.49 23.02 -3.96
N HIS A 31 15.86 23.42 -5.05
CA HIS A 31 16.55 24.01 -6.20
C HIS A 31 16.19 25.50 -6.35
N ASP A 32 17.17 26.30 -6.66
CA ASP A 32 17.00 27.65 -7.25
C ASP A 32 17.17 27.51 -8.77
N LEU A 33 16.07 27.57 -9.50
CA LEU A 33 16.06 27.39 -10.97
C LEU A 33 16.48 28.66 -11.72
N THR A 34 16.83 29.74 -11.02
CA THR A 34 17.41 30.95 -11.62
C THR A 34 18.92 30.85 -11.82
N LEU A 35 19.53 29.77 -11.26
CA LEU A 35 20.97 29.49 -11.42
C LEU A 35 21.21 28.65 -12.68
N ASP A 36 22.48 28.48 -13.06
CA ASP A 36 22.88 27.53 -14.10
C ASP A 36 22.43 26.12 -13.71
N TYR A 37 21.89 25.38 -14.66
CA TYR A 37 21.26 24.10 -14.39
C TYR A 37 22.19 23.07 -13.71
N GLU A 38 23.47 23.17 -13.95
CA GLU A 38 24.52 22.33 -13.35
C GLU A 38 24.70 22.59 -11.84
N HIS A 39 24.14 23.68 -11.30
CA HIS A 39 24.35 24.15 -9.92
C HIS A 39 23.07 24.58 -9.21
N THR A 40 21.92 23.98 -9.53
CA THR A 40 20.62 24.43 -9.02
C THR A 40 20.34 24.02 -7.59
N ILE A 41 21.00 22.98 -7.03
CA ILE A 41 20.73 22.50 -5.66
C ILE A 41 21.30 23.51 -4.65
N VAL A 42 20.41 24.21 -3.93
CA VAL A 42 20.77 25.23 -2.92
C VAL A 42 20.59 24.70 -1.48
N ASP A 43 19.84 23.64 -1.29
CA ASP A 43 19.71 22.92 -0.03
C ASP A 43 19.32 21.47 -0.28
N ILE A 44 19.81 20.57 0.57
CA ILE A 44 19.48 19.14 0.51
C ILE A 44 19.51 18.53 1.91
N ARG A 45 18.54 17.67 2.21
CA ARG A 45 18.51 16.83 3.40
C ARG A 45 18.55 15.37 2.97
N ASN A 46 19.31 14.54 3.69
CA ASN A 46 19.47 13.12 3.39
C ASN A 46 19.99 12.80 1.97
N GLY A 47 20.87 13.65 1.43
CA GLY A 47 21.43 13.50 0.08
C GLY A 47 22.14 12.16 -0.19
N HIS A 48 22.41 11.36 0.85
CA HIS A 48 22.94 9.99 0.73
C HIS A 48 21.98 9.02 0.00
N ILE A 49 20.70 9.38 -0.14
CA ILE A 49 19.72 8.54 -0.84
C ILE A 49 20.03 8.50 -2.33
N THR A 50 20.23 9.66 -2.95
CA THR A 50 20.57 9.76 -4.39
C THR A 50 22.04 9.98 -4.67
N GLY A 51 22.83 10.33 -3.64
CA GLY A 51 24.24 10.74 -3.78
C GLY A 51 24.41 12.18 -4.27
N ARG A 52 23.34 13.00 -4.22
CA ARG A 52 23.39 14.43 -4.59
C ARG A 52 23.95 15.28 -3.45
N GLU A 53 24.49 16.46 -3.81
CA GLU A 53 25.08 17.42 -2.88
C GLU A 53 24.67 18.85 -3.24
N ILE A 54 24.81 19.78 -2.29
CA ILE A 54 24.62 21.23 -2.55
C ILE A 54 25.54 21.65 -3.67
N GLY A 55 25.03 22.46 -4.59
CA GLY A 55 25.76 22.91 -5.79
C GLY A 55 25.72 21.89 -6.93
N GLY A 56 24.99 20.78 -6.78
CA GLY A 56 24.76 19.79 -7.83
C GLY A 56 23.63 20.18 -8.80
N THR A 57 23.44 19.34 -9.80
CA THR A 57 22.43 19.51 -10.86
C THR A 57 21.08 18.95 -10.47
N GLY A 58 20.02 19.40 -11.17
CA GLY A 58 18.71 18.74 -11.21
C GLY A 58 18.74 17.41 -12.00
N ASP A 59 17.57 16.94 -12.35
CA ASP A 59 17.36 15.71 -13.13
C ASP A 59 16.71 16.01 -14.50
N ILE A 60 16.39 14.96 -15.25
CA ILE A 60 15.77 15.08 -16.58
C ILE A 60 14.40 15.76 -16.49
N LEU A 61 13.62 15.47 -15.45
CA LEU A 61 12.29 16.07 -15.24
C LEU A 61 12.40 17.61 -15.10
N GLY A 62 13.40 18.08 -14.36
CA GLY A 62 13.68 19.52 -14.22
C GLY A 62 14.02 20.19 -15.55
N LEU A 63 14.86 19.54 -16.39
CA LEU A 63 15.17 20.03 -17.74
C LEU A 63 13.93 20.10 -18.64
N GLU A 64 13.12 19.06 -18.61
CA GLU A 64 11.88 18.99 -19.41
C GLU A 64 10.89 20.07 -18.95
N TYR A 65 10.74 20.26 -17.63
CA TYR A 65 9.89 21.30 -17.09
C TYR A 65 10.33 22.70 -17.50
N ILE A 66 11.62 23.02 -17.37
CA ILE A 66 12.14 24.34 -17.77
C ILE A 66 11.91 24.59 -19.25
N ARG A 67 12.10 23.58 -20.10
CA ARG A 67 11.88 23.67 -21.55
C ARG A 67 10.41 23.88 -21.93
N ASN A 68 9.48 23.21 -21.22
CA ASN A 68 8.06 23.17 -21.54
C ASN A 68 7.23 24.00 -20.55
N ALA A 69 7.84 24.93 -19.84
CA ALA A 69 7.23 25.65 -18.72
C ALA A 69 5.90 26.33 -19.01
N SER A 70 5.60 26.67 -20.27
CA SER A 70 4.35 27.32 -20.67
C SER A 70 3.13 26.36 -20.68
N GLU A 71 3.35 25.04 -20.76
CA GLU A 71 2.29 24.02 -20.95
C GLU A 71 2.06 23.17 -19.70
N ASP A 72 2.98 23.19 -18.73
CA ASP A 72 2.97 22.31 -17.57
C ASP A 72 2.60 23.06 -16.28
N ASN A 73 1.81 22.41 -15.40
CA ASN A 73 1.44 22.95 -14.10
C ASN A 73 2.55 22.83 -13.05
N GLY A 74 3.62 22.09 -13.35
CA GLY A 74 4.78 21.92 -12.47
C GLY A 74 4.54 21.05 -11.25
N THR A 75 3.62 20.12 -11.31
CA THR A 75 3.27 19.29 -10.16
C THR A 75 3.27 17.81 -10.54
N TYR A 76 4.20 17.06 -9.95
CA TYR A 76 4.37 15.62 -10.19
C TYR A 76 4.38 14.88 -8.86
N TYR A 77 3.50 13.89 -8.68
CA TYR A 77 3.37 13.18 -7.41
C TYR A 77 3.48 11.67 -7.57
N ASN A 78 4.18 11.04 -6.62
CA ASN A 78 4.22 9.58 -6.44
C ASN A 78 4.65 8.80 -7.69
N PHE A 79 5.61 9.30 -8.43
CA PHE A 79 6.22 8.55 -9.54
C PHE A 79 7.45 7.76 -9.07
N ILE A 80 7.83 6.76 -9.86
CA ILE A 80 8.94 5.87 -9.53
C ILE A 80 10.21 6.31 -10.25
N GLU A 81 11.30 6.41 -9.50
CA GLU A 81 12.64 6.62 -10.01
C GLU A 81 13.60 5.54 -9.53
N TYR A 82 14.72 5.40 -10.21
CA TYR A 82 15.77 4.44 -9.86
C TYR A 82 17.12 5.15 -9.77
N THR A 83 17.87 4.88 -8.70
CA THR A 83 19.25 5.36 -8.58
C THR A 83 20.22 4.43 -9.32
N LYS A 84 21.43 4.91 -9.57
CA LYS A 84 22.51 4.11 -10.19
C LYS A 84 22.89 2.89 -9.32
N GLU A 85 22.74 3.02 -8.01
CA GLU A 85 23.01 1.98 -7.02
C GLU A 85 21.87 0.94 -6.91
N GLY A 86 20.78 1.11 -7.67
CA GLY A 86 19.67 0.17 -7.74
C GLY A 86 18.59 0.39 -6.68
N LYS A 87 18.59 1.52 -5.96
CA LYS A 87 17.48 1.88 -5.08
C LYS A 87 16.25 2.22 -5.92
N THR A 88 15.07 1.90 -5.40
CA THR A 88 13.78 2.33 -5.95
C THR A 88 13.25 3.45 -5.10
N LEU A 89 12.98 4.59 -5.72
CA LEU A 89 12.48 5.79 -5.07
C LEU A 89 11.02 6.04 -5.45
N ARG A 90 10.23 6.48 -4.48
CA ARG A 90 8.95 7.15 -4.70
C ARG A 90 9.19 8.64 -4.64
N SER A 91 9.08 9.31 -5.78
CA SER A 91 9.43 10.72 -5.93
C SER A 91 8.21 11.60 -6.13
N SER A 92 8.30 12.83 -5.64
CA SER A 92 7.33 13.89 -5.87
C SER A 92 8.05 15.21 -6.03
N THR A 93 7.64 16.00 -7.01
CA THR A 93 8.31 17.26 -7.35
C THR A 93 7.28 18.37 -7.57
N LEU A 94 7.55 19.53 -6.99
CA LEU A 94 6.78 20.75 -7.14
C LEU A 94 7.67 21.85 -7.69
N PHE A 95 7.32 22.37 -8.87
CA PHE A 95 7.94 23.54 -9.45
C PHE A 95 7.08 24.78 -9.17
N LEU A 96 7.73 25.82 -8.70
CA LEU A 96 7.11 27.12 -8.42
C LEU A 96 7.61 28.15 -9.41
N ARG A 97 6.74 29.08 -9.78
CA ARG A 97 7.03 30.15 -10.74
C ARG A 97 7.15 31.49 -10.02
N ASP A 98 7.93 32.40 -10.60
CA ASP A 98 7.96 33.79 -10.21
C ASP A 98 6.70 34.56 -10.69
N GLU A 99 6.68 35.88 -10.47
CA GLU A 99 5.57 36.77 -10.86
C GLU A 99 5.42 36.91 -12.38
N ASP A 100 6.52 36.70 -13.11
CA ASP A 100 6.55 36.74 -14.58
C ASP A 100 6.19 35.37 -15.21
N GLY A 101 5.95 34.36 -14.39
CA GLY A 101 5.58 33.01 -14.84
C GLY A 101 6.78 32.12 -15.18
N ASN A 102 8.02 32.53 -14.89
CA ASN A 102 9.20 31.71 -15.14
C ASN A 102 9.45 30.72 -14.00
N PRO A 103 9.97 29.51 -14.28
CA PRO A 103 10.42 28.57 -13.25
C PRO A 103 11.44 29.24 -12.31
N SER A 104 11.20 29.17 -11.01
CA SER A 104 12.01 29.88 -10.03
C SER A 104 12.55 28.97 -8.93
N VAL A 105 11.69 28.16 -8.32
CA VAL A 105 12.04 27.23 -7.24
C VAL A 105 11.50 25.85 -7.55
N CYS A 106 12.27 24.81 -7.20
CA CYS A 106 11.77 23.43 -7.21
C CYS A 106 12.01 22.78 -5.86
N ILE A 107 11.02 22.07 -5.37
CA ILE A 107 11.11 21.21 -4.17
C ILE A 107 10.86 19.79 -4.62
N ALA A 108 11.82 18.89 -4.38
CA ALA A 108 11.70 17.46 -4.65
C ALA A 108 11.79 16.65 -3.35
N ILE A 109 11.01 15.58 -3.30
CA ILE A 109 10.95 14.60 -2.21
C ILE A 109 11.23 13.24 -2.82
N ASN A 110 12.23 12.52 -2.32
CA ASN A 110 12.63 11.20 -2.80
C ASN A 110 12.68 10.22 -1.62
N GLU A 111 11.70 9.34 -1.53
CA GLU A 111 11.63 8.32 -0.48
C GLU A 111 12.21 7.00 -0.99
N ASP A 112 13.21 6.45 -0.28
CA ASP A 112 13.74 5.13 -0.59
C ASP A 112 12.76 4.04 -0.15
N ILE A 113 12.02 3.48 -1.09
CA ILE A 113 11.05 2.40 -0.87
C ILE A 113 11.61 1.00 -1.17
N THR A 114 12.90 0.86 -1.38
CA THR A 114 13.53 -0.41 -1.75
C THR A 114 13.21 -1.52 -0.74
N LYS A 115 13.42 -1.25 0.55
CA LYS A 115 13.17 -2.22 1.62
C LYS A 115 11.68 -2.54 1.78
N SER A 116 10.79 -1.57 1.62
CA SER A 116 9.35 -1.80 1.73
C SER A 116 8.83 -2.68 0.59
N LEU A 117 9.34 -2.49 -0.64
CA LEU A 117 9.04 -3.37 -1.79
C LEU A 117 9.62 -4.80 -1.62
N GLU A 118 10.78 -4.93 -1.00
CA GLU A 118 11.34 -6.25 -0.66
C GLU A 118 10.47 -6.98 0.37
N LEU A 119 10.03 -6.27 1.41
CA LEU A 119 9.13 -6.81 2.43
C LEU A 119 7.77 -7.19 1.84
N GLU A 120 7.20 -6.34 0.98
CA GLU A 120 5.96 -6.65 0.27
C GLU A 120 6.08 -7.95 -0.54
N ARG A 121 7.14 -8.09 -1.34
CA ARG A 121 7.42 -9.32 -2.12
C ARG A 121 7.60 -10.54 -1.22
N TYR A 122 8.30 -10.39 -0.09
CA TYR A 122 8.45 -11.45 0.89
C TYR A 122 7.11 -11.87 1.48
N LEU A 123 6.30 -10.92 1.96
CA LEU A 123 4.97 -11.21 2.53
C LEU A 123 4.05 -11.83 1.49
N HIS A 124 4.04 -11.30 0.27
CA HIS A 124 3.26 -11.88 -0.83
C HIS A 124 3.65 -13.35 -1.09
N SER A 125 4.94 -13.65 -1.12
CA SER A 125 5.42 -15.03 -1.32
C SER A 125 5.02 -15.96 -0.18
N ARG A 126 5.04 -15.48 1.07
CA ARG A 126 4.69 -16.25 2.27
C ARG A 126 3.18 -16.49 2.42
N ASN A 127 2.39 -15.50 2.01
CA ASN A 127 0.93 -15.53 2.13
C ASN A 127 0.26 -16.15 0.88
N ARG A 128 1.04 -16.67 -0.05
CA ARG A 128 0.49 -17.36 -1.23
C ARG A 128 -0.30 -18.59 -0.78
N VAL A 129 -1.60 -18.58 -1.04
CA VAL A 129 -2.48 -19.74 -0.96
C VAL A 129 -2.70 -20.28 -2.36
N ASN A 130 -2.82 -21.62 -2.48
CA ASN A 130 -3.15 -22.25 -3.75
C ASN A 130 -4.62 -21.98 -4.07
N THR A 131 -4.88 -21.10 -5.03
CA THR A 131 -6.23 -20.73 -5.49
C THR A 131 -6.84 -21.77 -6.47
N ASP A 132 -6.03 -22.75 -6.93
CA ASP A 132 -6.49 -23.78 -7.86
C ASP A 132 -7.29 -24.91 -7.15
N GLN A 133 -7.33 -24.90 -5.82
CA GLN A 133 -8.22 -25.76 -5.03
C GLN A 133 -9.42 -24.95 -4.57
N PRO A 134 -10.63 -25.57 -4.53
CA PRO A 134 -11.79 -24.89 -3.95
C PRO A 134 -11.42 -24.42 -2.54
N ASN A 135 -11.61 -23.14 -2.30
CA ASN A 135 -11.37 -22.49 -1.01
C ASN A 135 -12.48 -22.92 -0.03
N GLU A 136 -12.47 -24.20 0.36
CA GLU A 136 -13.18 -24.64 1.52
C GLU A 136 -12.28 -24.34 2.73
N ASP A 137 -12.73 -23.45 3.61
CA ASP A 137 -12.04 -23.15 4.85
C ASP A 137 -11.87 -24.43 5.68
N LYS A 138 -10.66 -25.01 5.62
CA LYS A 138 -10.34 -26.23 6.34
C LYS A 138 -10.01 -25.89 7.79
N TYR A 139 -11.02 -26.00 8.64
CA TYR A 139 -10.86 -25.78 10.08
C TYR A 139 -10.01 -26.90 10.73
N ARG A 140 -9.07 -26.50 11.60
CA ARG A 140 -8.28 -27.41 12.45
C ARG A 140 -8.62 -27.15 13.91
N GLY A 141 -9.45 -28.00 14.49
CA GLY A 141 -9.81 -28.00 15.89
C GLY A 141 -9.88 -29.43 16.43
N ASP A 142 -10.40 -29.62 17.63
CA ASP A 142 -10.81 -30.93 18.06
C ASP A 142 -12.05 -31.40 17.29
N VAL A 143 -12.45 -32.68 17.47
CA VAL A 143 -13.52 -33.31 16.67
C VAL A 143 -14.87 -32.61 16.90
N ASN A 144 -15.12 -32.08 18.10
CA ASN A 144 -16.37 -31.39 18.40
C ASN A 144 -16.39 -29.99 17.77
N ASP A 145 -15.24 -29.29 17.82
CA ASP A 145 -15.07 -27.99 17.17
C ASP A 145 -15.20 -28.09 15.66
N MET A 146 -14.66 -29.18 15.05
CA MET A 146 -14.82 -29.45 13.62
C MET A 146 -16.29 -29.69 13.26
N LEU A 147 -17.01 -30.47 14.05
CA LEU A 147 -18.44 -30.72 13.82
C LEU A 147 -19.25 -29.42 13.94
N GLN A 148 -18.97 -28.60 14.99
CA GLN A 148 -19.67 -27.35 15.16
C GLN A 148 -19.39 -26.40 13.99
N HIS A 149 -18.12 -26.29 13.54
CA HIS A 149 -17.77 -25.50 12.38
C HIS A 149 -18.52 -25.93 11.10
N LEU A 150 -18.61 -27.25 10.83
CA LEU A 150 -19.39 -27.79 9.70
C LEU A 150 -20.86 -27.43 9.80
N MET A 151 -21.42 -27.49 11.02
CA MET A 151 -22.82 -27.15 11.27
C MET A 151 -23.06 -25.64 11.04
N ASP A 152 -22.15 -24.78 11.46
CA ASP A 152 -22.24 -23.35 11.24
C ASP A 152 -22.14 -22.99 9.74
N GLN A 153 -21.23 -23.65 9.02
CA GLN A 153 -21.10 -23.48 7.55
C GLN A 153 -22.37 -23.96 6.82
N ALA A 154 -22.92 -25.10 7.21
CA ALA A 154 -24.18 -25.59 6.64
C ALA A 154 -25.33 -24.60 6.87
N GLN A 155 -25.38 -23.99 8.07
CA GLN A 155 -26.37 -22.97 8.38
C GLN A 155 -26.21 -21.69 7.57
N LEU A 156 -24.97 -21.23 7.38
CA LEU A 156 -24.65 -20.09 6.52
C LEU A 156 -25.05 -20.36 5.05
N MET A 157 -24.78 -21.57 4.54
CA MET A 157 -25.11 -21.95 3.18
C MET A 157 -26.65 -21.96 2.96
N VAL A 158 -27.42 -22.42 3.95
CA VAL A 158 -28.90 -22.38 3.90
C VAL A 158 -29.45 -20.97 4.10
N GLY A 159 -28.73 -20.10 4.83
CA GLY A 159 -29.11 -18.70 5.08
C GLY A 159 -30.27 -18.54 6.08
N LYS A 160 -30.61 -19.58 6.85
CA LYS A 160 -31.71 -19.55 7.82
C LYS A 160 -31.28 -20.19 9.14
N ASN A 161 -31.82 -19.68 10.23
CA ASN A 161 -31.71 -20.36 11.52
C ASN A 161 -32.50 -21.68 11.49
N SER A 162 -32.01 -22.74 12.16
CA SER A 162 -32.59 -24.07 12.17
C SER A 162 -34.07 -24.09 12.57
N ALA A 163 -34.50 -23.20 13.46
CA ALA A 163 -35.93 -23.08 13.87
C ALA A 163 -36.86 -22.61 12.73
N HIS A 164 -36.32 -21.98 11.69
CA HIS A 164 -37.08 -21.47 10.55
C HIS A 164 -36.81 -22.21 9.24
N MET A 165 -36.07 -23.33 9.30
CA MET A 165 -35.79 -24.17 8.15
C MET A 165 -37.01 -24.98 7.71
N THR A 166 -37.33 -24.89 6.43
CA THR A 166 -38.31 -25.79 5.79
C THR A 166 -37.75 -27.22 5.68
N LYS A 167 -38.58 -28.18 5.28
CA LYS A 167 -38.13 -29.56 5.04
C LYS A 167 -37.01 -29.61 3.98
N GLU A 168 -37.12 -28.80 2.93
CA GLU A 168 -36.11 -28.69 1.86
C GLU A 168 -34.81 -28.03 2.36
N ASP A 169 -34.92 -27.00 3.18
CA ASP A 169 -33.75 -26.36 3.80
C ASP A 169 -33.00 -27.36 4.70
N LYS A 170 -33.72 -28.15 5.50
CA LYS A 170 -33.12 -29.19 6.35
C LYS A 170 -32.43 -30.27 5.53
N LEU A 171 -33.01 -30.65 4.39
CA LEU A 171 -32.39 -31.64 3.50
C LEU A 171 -31.07 -31.10 2.94
N ARG A 172 -31.04 -29.85 2.45
CA ARG A 172 -29.81 -29.21 1.94
C ARG A 172 -28.74 -29.06 3.03
N TYR A 173 -29.15 -28.76 4.26
CA TYR A 173 -28.26 -28.70 5.42
C TYR A 173 -27.61 -30.06 5.69
N LEU A 174 -28.41 -31.14 5.71
CA LEU A 174 -27.91 -32.49 5.94
C LEU A 174 -27.02 -33.00 4.79
N GLU A 175 -27.39 -32.72 3.55
CA GLU A 175 -26.57 -33.05 2.38
C GLU A 175 -25.19 -32.37 2.42
N PHE A 176 -25.14 -31.12 2.87
CA PHE A 176 -23.87 -30.44 3.08
C PHE A 176 -23.01 -31.15 4.12
N LEU A 177 -23.60 -31.47 5.29
CA LEU A 177 -22.88 -32.14 6.37
C LEU A 177 -22.38 -33.54 5.95
N ASP A 178 -23.23 -34.32 5.22
CA ASP A 178 -22.84 -35.62 4.70
C ASP A 178 -21.68 -35.55 3.72
N ARG A 179 -21.74 -34.61 2.77
CA ARG A 179 -20.70 -34.39 1.78
C ARG A 179 -19.36 -34.05 2.42
N HIS A 180 -19.36 -33.31 3.55
CA HIS A 180 -18.14 -32.90 4.27
C HIS A 180 -17.74 -33.90 5.37
N GLY A 181 -18.41 -35.08 5.45
CA GLY A 181 -18.02 -36.16 6.33
C GLY A 181 -18.40 -35.98 7.80
N ALA A 182 -19.30 -35.03 8.12
CA ALA A 182 -19.73 -34.78 9.50
C ALA A 182 -20.25 -36.05 10.20
N PHE A 183 -20.89 -36.93 9.48
CA PHE A 183 -21.47 -38.20 10.01
C PHE A 183 -20.45 -39.32 10.26
N LEU A 184 -19.17 -39.10 9.89
CA LEU A 184 -18.05 -39.97 10.30
C LEU A 184 -17.63 -39.70 11.75
N ILE A 185 -18.06 -38.58 12.32
CA ILE A 185 -17.75 -38.19 13.70
C ILE A 185 -18.72 -38.94 14.64
N THR A 186 -18.15 -39.60 15.64
CA THR A 186 -18.94 -40.36 16.63
C THR A 186 -19.89 -39.38 17.37
N TYR A 187 -21.15 -39.79 17.53
CA TYR A 187 -22.25 -39.00 18.13
C TYR A 187 -22.69 -37.74 17.37
N SER A 188 -22.18 -37.50 16.16
CA SER A 188 -22.60 -36.37 15.33
C SER A 188 -24.09 -36.37 15.03
N ASN A 189 -24.69 -37.54 14.78
CA ASN A 189 -26.11 -37.69 14.51
C ASN A 189 -26.98 -37.04 15.61
N ALA A 190 -26.63 -37.27 16.89
CA ALA A 190 -27.39 -36.72 18.01
C ALA A 190 -27.30 -35.21 18.07
N GLN A 191 -26.10 -34.64 17.82
CA GLN A 191 -25.87 -33.20 17.81
C GLN A 191 -26.58 -32.53 16.63
N VAL A 192 -26.45 -33.08 15.43
CA VAL A 192 -27.09 -32.58 14.21
C VAL A 192 -28.63 -32.66 14.33
N CYS A 193 -29.19 -33.78 14.81
CA CYS A 193 -30.65 -33.91 15.02
C CYS A 193 -31.16 -32.87 16.02
N LYS A 194 -30.44 -32.62 17.10
CA LYS A 194 -30.77 -31.60 18.09
C LYS A 194 -30.75 -30.19 17.48
N ALA A 195 -29.71 -29.88 16.70
CA ALA A 195 -29.57 -28.57 16.03
C ALA A 195 -30.66 -28.35 14.97
N CYS A 196 -31.07 -29.38 14.23
CA CYS A 196 -32.11 -29.27 13.20
C CYS A 196 -33.53 -29.41 13.74
N LEU A 197 -33.73 -29.58 15.05
CA LEU A 197 -35.05 -29.83 15.65
C LEU A 197 -35.79 -30.99 14.93
N LEU A 198 -35.08 -32.07 14.63
CA LEU A 198 -35.63 -33.23 13.96
C LEU A 198 -36.35 -34.19 14.91
N TYR A 199 -36.17 -34.02 16.22
CA TYR A 199 -36.93 -34.68 17.28
C TYR A 199 -37.73 -33.63 18.07
N THR A 200 -39.01 -33.68 17.95
CA THR A 200 -39.98 -33.09 18.89
C THR A 200 -40.45 -34.13 19.86
#